data_e002446d221bde8410ae98fa72c31d0f
#
_entry.id   e002446d221bde8410ae98fa72c31d0f
#
_cell.length_a   1.000
_cell.length_b   1.000
_cell.length_c   1.000
_cell.angle_alpha   90.00
_cell.angle_beta   90.00
_cell.angle_gamma   90.00
#
_symmetry.space_group_name_H-M   'P 1'
#
loop_
_entity.id
_entity.type
_entity.pdbx_description
1 polymer ?
#
loop_
_entity_poly.entity_id
_entity_poly.type
_entity_poly.pdbx_seq_one_letter_code
_entity_poly.pdbx_strand_id
1 'polypeptide(L)'
;RFGRNAADVLTSLQKMQDFGVNLICVEDGIDSSKDSGKLMISVLSAVAEIERENILVQTMEGRRQKAREGKWNGGFAPYGYKLVDGELEIAEDEAEIIRLIFDKYINTTMGVNGIAAWLNQQGYQKKKRQNNTLNAFAASFIKGVLDNPVYCGKLAYGRRKNEKIPGKRNAYHIVKQDSYMLYDGIHEAIVSEANLKHCTRQAIKNWGKERKDLQ
;
A
#
# COMPACT_ATOMS: atom_id res chain seq x y z
N ARG A 1 -16.79 24.76 -21.49
CA ARG A 1 -15.87 24.39 -20.38
C ARG A 1 -14.72 23.54 -20.95
N PHE A 2 -13.53 24.12 -21.01
CA PHE A 2 -12.38 23.56 -21.73
C PHE A 2 -11.66 22.40 -20.97
N GLY A 3 -11.89 22.21 -19.68
CA GLY A 3 -11.32 21.13 -18.88
C GLY A 3 -12.07 20.92 -17.57
N ARG A 4 -11.86 19.75 -16.96
CA ARG A 4 -12.47 19.43 -15.66
C ARG A 4 -11.67 19.98 -14.48
N ASN A 5 -10.38 20.17 -14.67
CA ASN A 5 -9.46 20.75 -13.70
C ASN A 5 -8.35 21.55 -14.41
N ALA A 6 -7.58 22.34 -13.67
CA ALA A 6 -6.52 23.17 -14.21
C ALA A 6 -5.42 22.34 -14.91
N ALA A 7 -5.09 21.15 -14.41
CA ALA A 7 -4.07 20.29 -15.00
C ALA A 7 -4.44 19.78 -16.41
N ASP A 8 -5.73 19.45 -16.64
CA ASP A 8 -6.21 19.02 -17.96
C ASP A 8 -6.15 20.19 -18.96
N VAL A 9 -6.53 21.39 -18.52
CA VAL A 9 -6.44 22.62 -19.34
C VAL A 9 -5.01 22.87 -19.76
N LEU A 10 -4.08 22.80 -18.81
CA LEU A 10 -2.66 23.06 -19.06
C LEU A 10 -2.02 22.03 -19.99
N THR A 11 -2.34 20.74 -19.80
CA THR A 11 -1.85 19.66 -20.67
C THR A 11 -2.35 19.86 -22.12
N SER A 12 -3.58 20.32 -22.26
CA SER A 12 -4.18 20.60 -23.57
C SER A 12 -3.56 21.82 -24.22
N LEU A 13 -3.33 22.89 -23.43
CA LEU A 13 -2.64 24.09 -23.88
C LEU A 13 -1.20 23.81 -24.34
N GLN A 14 -0.46 23.01 -23.58
CA GLN A 14 0.89 22.63 -23.95
C GLN A 14 0.92 21.91 -25.30
N LYS A 15 0.01 20.94 -25.47
CA LYS A 15 -0.12 20.23 -26.76
C LYS A 15 -0.47 21.16 -27.91
N MET A 16 -1.38 22.13 -27.71
CA MET A 16 -1.73 23.12 -28.72
C MET A 16 -0.53 23.98 -29.10
N GLN A 17 0.26 24.43 -28.12
CA GLN A 17 1.48 25.20 -28.37
C GLN A 17 2.52 24.37 -29.12
N ASP A 18 2.69 23.07 -28.82
CA ASP A 18 3.60 22.18 -29.53
C ASP A 18 3.23 22.05 -31.02
N PHE A 19 1.94 22.21 -31.36
CA PHE A 19 1.43 22.25 -32.75
C PHE A 19 1.30 23.67 -33.33
N GLY A 20 1.76 24.71 -32.64
CA GLY A 20 1.66 26.10 -33.09
C GLY A 20 0.23 26.68 -33.05
N VAL A 21 -0.69 26.01 -32.31
CA VAL A 21 -2.09 26.47 -32.18
C VAL A 21 -2.24 27.32 -30.92
N ASN A 22 -2.85 28.50 -31.08
CA ASN A 22 -3.15 29.41 -29.97
C ASN A 22 -4.59 29.25 -29.48
N LEU A 23 -4.77 29.38 -28.15
CA LEU A 23 -6.08 29.39 -27.51
C LEU A 23 -6.47 30.82 -27.12
N ILE A 24 -7.70 31.21 -27.48
CA ILE A 24 -8.32 32.46 -27.06
C ILE A 24 -9.56 32.14 -26.25
N CYS A 25 -9.57 32.50 -24.96
CA CYS A 25 -10.74 32.44 -24.08
C CYS A 25 -11.44 33.81 -24.13
N VAL A 26 -12.60 33.86 -24.75
CA VAL A 26 -13.33 35.14 -24.95
C VAL A 26 -13.89 35.64 -23.61
N GLU A 27 -14.42 34.76 -22.76
CA GLU A 27 -15.01 35.14 -21.47
C GLU A 27 -13.94 35.62 -20.46
N ASP A 28 -12.78 34.96 -20.41
CA ASP A 28 -11.70 35.26 -19.45
C ASP A 28 -10.68 36.29 -20.03
N GLY A 29 -10.80 36.65 -21.30
CA GLY A 29 -9.88 37.56 -21.98
C GLY A 29 -8.46 37.03 -22.13
N ILE A 30 -8.26 35.72 -22.05
CA ILE A 30 -6.96 35.04 -22.10
C ILE A 30 -6.63 34.70 -23.56
N ASP A 31 -5.51 35.24 -24.07
CA ASP A 31 -5.00 34.97 -25.41
C ASP A 31 -3.57 34.42 -25.28
N SER A 32 -3.41 33.12 -25.57
CA SER A 32 -2.11 32.42 -25.44
C SER A 32 -1.05 32.87 -26.45
N SER A 33 -1.43 33.63 -27.47
CA SER A 33 -0.49 34.22 -28.43
C SER A 33 0.25 35.45 -27.85
N LYS A 34 -0.31 36.08 -26.82
CA LYS A 34 0.22 37.28 -26.18
C LYS A 34 1.05 36.90 -24.93
N ASP A 35 2.05 37.69 -24.59
CA ASP A 35 2.90 37.49 -23.44
C ASP A 35 2.12 37.50 -22.11
N SER A 36 1.09 38.35 -22.02
CA SER A 36 0.16 38.35 -20.88
C SER A 36 -0.60 37.02 -20.73
N GLY A 37 -1.05 36.40 -21.81
CA GLY A 37 -1.71 35.10 -21.81
C GLY A 37 -0.76 33.95 -21.42
N LYS A 38 0.49 34.00 -21.91
CA LYS A 38 1.53 33.05 -21.52
C LYS A 38 1.85 33.13 -20.02
N LEU A 39 1.95 34.36 -19.49
CA LEU A 39 2.16 34.56 -18.05
C LEU A 39 0.99 34.01 -17.24
N MET A 40 -0.26 34.29 -17.66
CA MET A 40 -1.45 33.75 -16.98
C MET A 40 -1.48 32.24 -16.98
N ILE A 41 -1.14 31.58 -18.08
CA ILE A 41 -1.03 30.13 -18.17
C ILE A 41 0.03 29.61 -17.22
N SER A 42 1.19 30.26 -17.11
CA SER A 42 2.26 29.88 -16.18
C SER A 42 1.82 29.98 -14.71
N VAL A 43 1.10 31.06 -14.37
CA VAL A 43 0.55 31.22 -13.00
C VAL A 43 -0.50 30.16 -12.70
N LEU A 44 -1.43 29.90 -13.63
CA LEU A 44 -2.43 28.83 -13.44
C LEU A 44 -1.78 27.45 -13.31
N SER A 45 -0.68 27.19 -14.03
CA SER A 45 0.12 25.96 -13.88
C SER A 45 0.68 25.82 -12.49
N ALA A 46 1.31 26.88 -11.97
CA ALA A 46 1.89 26.87 -10.63
C ALA A 46 0.81 26.66 -9.54
N VAL A 47 -0.34 27.34 -9.67
CA VAL A 47 -1.47 27.14 -8.74
C VAL A 47 -1.98 25.70 -8.77
N ALA A 48 -2.15 25.11 -9.96
CA ALA A 48 -2.61 23.73 -10.10
C ALA A 48 -1.62 22.72 -9.48
N GLU A 49 -0.32 23.00 -9.53
CA GLU A 49 0.71 22.15 -8.90
C GLU A 49 0.64 22.26 -7.38
N ILE A 50 0.51 23.45 -6.82
CA ILE A 50 0.30 23.71 -5.39
C ILE A 50 -0.97 23.00 -4.88
N GLU A 51 -2.09 23.10 -5.60
CA GLU A 51 -3.33 22.41 -5.25
C GLU A 51 -3.15 20.89 -5.20
N ARG A 52 -2.44 20.32 -6.17
CA ARG A 52 -2.13 18.87 -6.20
C ARG A 52 -1.29 18.47 -5.00
N GLU A 53 -0.27 19.22 -4.63
CA GLU A 53 0.56 18.97 -3.45
C GLU A 53 -0.26 19.05 -2.16
N ASN A 54 -1.11 20.05 -2.02
CA ASN A 54 -1.99 20.21 -0.87
C ASN A 54 -2.96 19.01 -0.72
N ILE A 55 -3.56 18.54 -1.81
CA ILE A 55 -4.43 17.35 -1.81
C ILE A 55 -3.65 16.11 -1.36
N LEU A 56 -2.41 15.94 -1.81
CA LEU A 56 -1.56 14.83 -1.38
C LEU A 56 -1.26 14.89 0.12
N VAL A 57 -0.88 16.06 0.64
CA VAL A 57 -0.61 16.27 2.07
C VAL A 57 -1.85 15.96 2.89
N GLN A 58 -3.00 16.54 2.55
CA GLN A 58 -4.28 16.30 3.25
C GLN A 58 -4.67 14.82 3.23
N THR A 59 -4.50 14.14 2.08
CA THR A 59 -4.78 12.70 1.96
C THR A 59 -3.87 11.87 2.86
N MET A 60 -2.58 12.21 2.93
CA MET A 60 -1.60 11.52 3.78
C MET A 60 -1.89 11.74 5.26
N GLU A 61 -2.22 12.97 5.64
CA GLU A 61 -2.60 13.30 7.03
C GLU A 61 -3.91 12.61 7.43
N GLY A 62 -4.92 12.61 6.57
CA GLY A 62 -6.18 11.89 6.82
C GLY A 62 -5.94 10.38 7.01
N ARG A 63 -5.08 9.77 6.22
CA ARG A 63 -4.69 8.36 6.39
C ARG A 63 -3.93 8.14 7.71
N ARG A 64 -3.02 9.05 8.06
CA ARG A 64 -2.28 8.98 9.32
C ARG A 64 -3.20 9.10 10.51
N GLN A 65 -4.15 10.03 10.47
CA GLN A 65 -5.15 10.22 11.52
C GLN A 65 -6.02 8.96 11.66
N LYS A 66 -6.51 8.40 10.56
CA LYS A 66 -7.27 7.16 10.55
C LYS A 66 -6.50 5.99 11.18
N ALA A 67 -5.18 5.89 10.91
CA ALA A 67 -4.32 4.89 11.54
C ALA A 67 -4.15 5.11 13.06
N ARG A 68 -4.02 6.38 13.50
CA ARG A 68 -3.97 6.73 14.94
C ARG A 68 -5.25 6.36 15.67
N GLU A 69 -6.39 6.46 15.00
CA GLU A 69 -7.70 6.04 15.52
C GLU A 69 -7.89 4.51 15.52
N GLY A 70 -6.88 3.74 15.12
CA GLY A 70 -6.95 2.29 15.05
C GLY A 70 -7.82 1.74 13.93
N LYS A 71 -8.23 2.58 12.96
CA LYS A 71 -9.08 2.20 11.83
C LYS A 71 -8.28 1.71 10.64
N TRP A 72 -8.80 0.71 9.94
CA TRP A 72 -8.14 0.14 8.77
C TRP A 72 -7.99 1.14 7.63
N ASN A 73 -6.79 1.28 7.11
CA ASN A 73 -6.42 2.21 6.03
C ASN A 73 -6.17 1.52 4.68
N GLY A 74 -6.24 0.20 4.63
CA GLY A 74 -6.03 -0.58 3.41
C GLY A 74 -7.27 -0.64 2.52
N GLY A 75 -7.10 -1.02 1.25
CA GLY A 75 -8.22 -1.26 0.34
C GLY A 75 -8.91 -2.59 0.65
N PHE A 76 -8.16 -3.69 0.68
CA PHE A 76 -8.69 -5.04 0.95
C PHE A 76 -8.33 -5.49 2.34
N ALA A 77 -9.24 -6.26 2.97
CA ALA A 77 -8.96 -6.90 4.22
C ALA A 77 -7.77 -7.88 4.07
N PRO A 78 -6.86 -7.97 5.06
CA PRO A 78 -5.87 -9.03 5.11
C PRO A 78 -6.53 -10.41 5.15
N TYR A 79 -5.82 -11.46 4.74
CA TYR A 79 -6.30 -12.82 4.87
C TYR A 79 -6.56 -13.14 6.36
N GLY A 80 -7.65 -13.80 6.68
CA GLY A 80 -8.13 -13.99 8.06
C GLY A 80 -9.10 -12.93 8.54
N TYR A 81 -9.28 -11.85 7.77
CA TYR A 81 -10.25 -10.79 8.05
C TYR A 81 -11.15 -10.51 6.85
N LYS A 82 -12.35 -10.03 7.11
CA LYS A 82 -13.29 -9.43 6.15
C LYS A 82 -13.48 -7.95 6.52
N LEU A 83 -13.87 -7.15 5.54
CA LEU A 83 -14.15 -5.73 5.75
C LEU A 83 -15.67 -5.55 5.83
N VAL A 84 -16.16 -5.07 6.95
CA VAL A 84 -17.56 -4.74 7.20
C VAL A 84 -17.62 -3.30 7.65
N ASP A 85 -18.36 -2.46 6.96
CA ASP A 85 -18.51 -1.03 7.24
C ASP A 85 -17.20 -0.25 7.46
N GLY A 86 -16.13 -0.71 6.79
CA GLY A 86 -14.79 -0.10 6.87
C GLY A 86 -13.94 -0.60 8.05
N GLU A 87 -14.44 -1.52 8.85
CA GLU A 87 -13.76 -2.17 9.95
C GLU A 87 -13.36 -3.61 9.63
N LEU A 88 -12.30 -4.10 10.28
CA LEU A 88 -11.84 -5.48 10.11
C LEU A 88 -12.56 -6.37 11.12
N GLU A 89 -13.31 -7.34 10.61
CA GLU A 89 -13.88 -8.45 11.39
C GLU A 89 -13.17 -9.75 11.06
N ILE A 90 -13.07 -10.66 12.03
CA ILE A 90 -12.48 -11.98 11.83
C ILE A 90 -13.33 -12.80 10.85
N ALA A 91 -12.67 -13.40 9.86
CA ALA A 91 -13.24 -14.42 8.98
C ALA A 91 -12.74 -15.78 9.49
N GLU A 92 -13.56 -16.48 10.29
CA GLU A 92 -13.12 -17.65 11.08
C GLU A 92 -12.49 -18.75 10.23
N ASP A 93 -13.02 -19.04 9.05
CA ASP A 93 -12.48 -20.03 8.13
C ASP A 93 -11.05 -19.72 7.65
N GLU A 94 -10.72 -18.45 7.46
CA GLU A 94 -9.37 -18.00 7.11
C GLU A 94 -8.50 -17.79 8.37
N ALA A 95 -9.10 -17.38 9.48
CA ALA A 95 -8.42 -17.14 10.74
C ALA A 95 -7.88 -18.43 11.35
N GLU A 96 -8.58 -19.54 11.19
CA GLU A 96 -8.09 -20.88 11.59
C GLU A 96 -6.76 -21.21 10.89
N ILE A 97 -6.66 -20.94 9.60
CA ILE A 97 -5.42 -21.14 8.83
C ILE A 97 -4.30 -20.22 9.35
N ILE A 98 -4.61 -18.98 9.71
CA ILE A 98 -3.62 -18.08 10.32
C ILE A 98 -3.12 -18.65 11.66
N ARG A 99 -4.01 -19.09 12.53
CA ARG A 99 -3.64 -19.74 13.82
C ARG A 99 -2.75 -20.95 13.58
N LEU A 100 -3.08 -21.81 12.60
CA LEU A 100 -2.26 -22.97 12.22
C LEU A 100 -0.87 -22.59 11.73
N ILE A 101 -0.75 -21.52 10.92
CA ILE A 101 0.55 -21.03 10.44
C ILE A 101 1.43 -20.62 11.62
N PHE A 102 0.90 -19.85 12.57
CA PHE A 102 1.64 -19.41 13.76
C PHE A 102 1.98 -20.59 14.66
N ASP A 103 1.05 -21.52 14.89
CA ASP A 103 1.26 -22.73 15.69
C ASP A 103 2.41 -23.58 15.11
N LYS A 104 2.35 -23.90 13.82
CA LYS A 104 3.40 -24.69 13.15
C LYS A 104 4.75 -24.00 13.18
N TYR A 105 4.80 -22.68 13.00
CA TYR A 105 6.06 -21.94 13.02
C TYR A 105 6.69 -21.87 14.41
N ILE A 106 5.88 -21.80 15.48
CA ILE A 106 6.34 -21.67 16.86
C ILE A 106 6.68 -23.04 17.46
N ASN A 107 5.81 -24.02 17.26
CA ASN A 107 5.85 -25.30 17.96
C ASN A 107 6.53 -26.43 17.16
N THR A 108 6.99 -26.13 15.93
CA THR A 108 7.72 -27.13 15.12
C THR A 108 9.00 -26.51 14.55
N THR A 109 9.83 -27.35 13.94
CA THR A 109 11.06 -26.92 13.22
C THR A 109 10.80 -26.52 11.78
N MET A 110 9.52 -26.41 11.36
CA MET A 110 9.15 -26.08 9.98
C MET A 110 9.46 -24.63 9.68
N GLY A 111 10.20 -24.38 8.60
CA GLY A 111 10.34 -23.05 8.01
C GLY A 111 9.14 -22.67 7.13
N VAL A 112 9.14 -21.45 6.61
CA VAL A 112 8.05 -20.93 5.77
C VAL A 112 7.72 -21.81 4.55
N ASN A 113 8.74 -22.42 3.93
CA ASN A 113 8.57 -23.36 2.81
C ASN A 113 7.89 -24.66 3.25
N GLY A 114 8.30 -25.20 4.41
CA GLY A 114 7.73 -26.43 4.98
C GLY A 114 6.26 -26.24 5.36
N ILE A 115 5.91 -25.10 5.96
CA ILE A 115 4.52 -24.78 6.33
C ILE A 115 3.65 -24.64 5.08
N ALA A 116 4.14 -23.95 4.04
CA ALA A 116 3.41 -23.82 2.79
C ALA A 116 3.16 -25.18 2.12
N ALA A 117 4.18 -26.02 2.06
CA ALA A 117 4.05 -27.38 1.52
C ALA A 117 3.08 -28.23 2.35
N TRP A 118 3.18 -28.18 3.68
CA TRP A 118 2.31 -28.89 4.59
C TRP A 118 0.84 -28.50 4.43
N LEU A 119 0.51 -27.20 4.38
CA LEU A 119 -0.86 -26.72 4.16
C LEU A 119 -1.44 -27.23 2.84
N ASN A 120 -0.64 -27.18 1.77
CA ASN A 120 -1.06 -27.66 0.45
C ASN A 120 -1.26 -29.19 0.43
N GLN A 121 -0.43 -29.97 1.12
CA GLN A 121 -0.55 -31.42 1.25
C GLN A 121 -1.77 -31.84 2.07
N GLN A 122 -2.13 -31.05 3.10
CA GLN A 122 -3.35 -31.27 3.88
C GLN A 122 -4.63 -30.86 3.14
N GLY A 123 -4.50 -30.35 1.90
CA GLY A 123 -5.65 -29.97 1.09
C GLY A 123 -6.23 -28.58 1.41
N TYR A 124 -5.59 -27.81 2.28
CA TYR A 124 -6.02 -26.42 2.53
C TYR A 124 -5.86 -25.59 1.27
N GLN A 125 -6.87 -24.79 0.97
CA GLN A 125 -6.87 -23.91 -0.19
C GLN A 125 -7.13 -22.48 0.23
N LYS A 126 -6.36 -21.57 -0.33
CA LYS A 126 -6.55 -20.14 -0.14
C LYS A 126 -7.73 -19.66 -0.96
N LYS A 127 -8.67 -18.92 -0.35
CA LYS A 127 -9.75 -18.26 -1.09
C LYS A 127 -9.19 -17.30 -2.15
N LYS A 128 -9.70 -17.39 -3.36
CA LYS A 128 -9.34 -16.47 -4.43
C LYS A 128 -9.82 -15.07 -4.07
N ARG A 129 -8.90 -14.09 -4.06
CA ARG A 129 -9.20 -12.68 -3.88
C ARG A 129 -8.65 -11.91 -5.07
N GLN A 130 -9.51 -11.18 -5.76
CA GLN A 130 -9.22 -10.33 -6.93
C GLN A 130 -8.18 -10.87 -7.94
N ASN A 131 -6.94 -10.46 -7.85
CA ASN A 131 -5.90 -10.80 -8.84
C ASN A 131 -5.14 -12.09 -8.53
N ASN A 132 -5.53 -12.84 -7.51
CA ASN A 132 -4.85 -14.05 -7.12
C ASN A 132 -5.53 -15.28 -7.75
N THR A 133 -4.88 -15.83 -8.75
CA THR A 133 -5.37 -17.00 -9.49
C THR A 133 -5.02 -18.35 -8.84
N LEU A 134 -4.00 -18.35 -7.95
CA LEU A 134 -3.49 -19.55 -7.30
C LEU A 134 -4.17 -19.78 -5.95
N ASN A 135 -4.74 -20.98 -5.76
CA ASN A 135 -5.32 -21.39 -4.49
C ASN A 135 -4.28 -21.95 -3.51
N ALA A 136 -3.08 -22.31 -4.00
CA ALA A 136 -2.01 -22.86 -3.20
C ALA A 136 -1.34 -21.80 -2.32
N PHE A 137 -0.85 -22.23 -1.17
CA PHE A 137 -0.04 -21.40 -0.29
C PHE A 137 1.41 -21.38 -0.77
N ALA A 138 1.97 -20.18 -0.92
CA ALA A 138 3.38 -19.97 -1.23
C ALA A 138 4.15 -19.52 0.01
N ALA A 139 5.45 -19.79 0.06
CA ALA A 139 6.31 -19.37 1.17
C ALA A 139 6.30 -17.84 1.39
N SER A 140 6.20 -17.06 0.31
CA SER A 140 6.07 -15.60 0.39
C SER A 140 4.80 -15.14 1.11
N PHE A 141 3.70 -15.90 0.94
CA PHE A 141 2.45 -15.65 1.67
C PHE A 141 2.64 -15.93 3.16
N ILE A 142 3.19 -17.10 3.52
CA ILE A 142 3.47 -17.47 4.92
C ILE A 142 4.37 -16.42 5.59
N LYS A 143 5.45 -16.00 4.91
CA LYS A 143 6.31 -14.93 5.40
C LYS A 143 5.54 -13.62 5.61
N GLY A 144 4.68 -13.27 4.66
CA GLY A 144 3.84 -12.06 4.76
C GLY A 144 2.88 -12.11 5.95
N VAL A 145 2.35 -13.28 6.29
CA VAL A 145 1.50 -13.50 7.47
C VAL A 145 2.30 -13.33 8.75
N LEU A 146 3.43 -14.01 8.88
CA LEU A 146 4.27 -13.96 10.10
C LEU A 146 4.86 -12.57 10.39
N ASP A 147 5.06 -11.74 9.35
CA ASP A 147 5.61 -10.38 9.46
C ASP A 147 4.54 -9.29 9.65
N ASN A 148 3.24 -9.64 9.62
CA ASN A 148 2.19 -8.64 9.60
C ASN A 148 1.58 -8.38 10.99
N PRO A 149 1.78 -7.18 11.58
CA PRO A 149 1.29 -6.87 12.92
C PRO A 149 -0.25 -6.79 13.03
N VAL A 150 -0.98 -6.78 11.92
CA VAL A 150 -2.44 -6.77 11.94
C VAL A 150 -3.00 -7.99 12.68
N TYR A 151 -2.32 -9.13 12.63
CA TYR A 151 -2.77 -10.35 13.29
C TYR A 151 -2.70 -10.30 14.82
N CYS A 152 -1.92 -9.40 15.39
CA CYS A 152 -1.90 -9.13 16.83
C CYS A 152 -2.62 -7.84 17.22
N GLY A 153 -3.56 -7.38 16.42
CA GLY A 153 -4.38 -6.20 16.73
C GLY A 153 -3.67 -4.86 16.51
N LYS A 154 -2.57 -4.81 15.74
CA LYS A 154 -1.82 -3.58 15.48
C LYS A 154 -1.84 -3.18 14.02
N LEU A 155 -1.88 -1.88 13.77
CA LEU A 155 -1.83 -1.29 12.43
C LEU A 155 -0.46 -0.68 12.16
N ALA A 156 0.21 -1.14 11.11
CA ALA A 156 1.48 -0.57 10.67
C ALA A 156 1.24 0.50 9.61
N TYR A 157 1.64 1.73 9.90
CA TYR A 157 1.57 2.86 8.97
C TYR A 157 2.96 3.26 8.48
N GLY A 158 3.09 3.45 7.16
CA GLY A 158 4.36 3.89 6.56
C GLY A 158 5.39 2.78 6.29
N ARG A 159 5.00 1.48 6.32
CA ARG A 159 5.92 0.36 5.99
C ARG A 159 6.43 0.40 4.55
N ARG A 160 5.73 1.08 3.65
CA ARG A 160 6.06 1.19 2.22
C ARG A 160 5.86 2.62 1.77
N LYS A 161 6.76 3.10 0.92
CA LYS A 161 6.70 4.40 0.27
C LYS A 161 6.80 4.21 -1.24
N ASN A 162 5.96 4.93 -1.98
CA ASN A 162 6.10 4.99 -3.43
C ASN A 162 7.13 6.08 -3.76
N GLU A 163 8.21 5.71 -4.40
CA GLU A 163 9.24 6.63 -4.88
C GLU A 163 9.21 6.71 -6.39
N LYS A 164 9.31 7.94 -6.91
CA LYS A 164 9.29 8.18 -8.34
C LYS A 164 10.58 7.66 -8.99
N ILE A 165 10.42 6.95 -10.10
CA ILE A 165 11.57 6.48 -10.89
C ILE A 165 12.11 7.67 -11.69
N PRO A 166 13.39 8.06 -11.51
CA PRO A 166 14.00 9.15 -12.26
C PRO A 166 13.92 8.88 -13.77
N GLY A 167 13.63 9.91 -14.56
CA GLY A 167 13.56 9.84 -16.02
C GLY A 167 12.29 9.18 -16.60
N LYS A 168 11.38 8.67 -15.75
CA LYS A 168 10.12 8.11 -16.23
C LYS A 168 8.93 8.93 -15.75
N ARG A 169 8.06 9.33 -16.68
CA ARG A 169 6.82 10.05 -16.35
C ARG A 169 5.81 9.06 -15.78
N ASN A 170 5.30 9.33 -14.56
CA ASN A 170 4.29 8.52 -13.85
C ASN A 170 4.71 7.07 -13.51
N ALA A 171 6.01 6.76 -13.43
CA ALA A 171 6.49 5.48 -12.95
C ALA A 171 6.99 5.60 -11.50
N TYR A 172 6.54 4.69 -10.65
CA TYR A 172 6.88 4.63 -9.23
C TYR A 172 7.32 3.22 -8.87
N HIS A 173 8.25 3.09 -7.94
CA HIS A 173 8.57 1.81 -7.31
C HIS A 173 8.25 1.86 -5.82
N ILE A 174 7.99 0.69 -5.25
CA ILE A 174 7.65 0.56 -3.84
C ILE A 174 8.92 0.26 -3.06
N VAL A 175 9.27 1.16 -2.14
CA VAL A 175 10.40 0.99 -1.21
C VAL A 175 9.87 0.62 0.16
N LYS A 176 10.46 -0.42 0.78
CA LYS A 176 10.21 -0.74 2.18
C LYS A 176 10.93 0.30 3.05
N GLN A 177 10.25 0.74 4.09
CA GLN A 177 10.83 1.65 5.07
C GLN A 177 11.34 0.84 6.27
N ASP A 178 12.53 1.17 6.76
CA ASP A 178 13.12 0.53 7.94
C ASP A 178 12.45 0.96 9.24
N SER A 179 11.92 2.20 9.26
CA SER A 179 11.13 2.73 10.36
C SER A 179 9.69 3.00 9.93
N TYR A 180 8.74 2.52 10.70
CA TYR A 180 7.31 2.76 10.50
C TYR A 180 6.59 2.87 11.83
N MET A 181 5.40 3.46 11.81
CA MET A 181 4.60 3.67 13.02
C MET A 181 3.67 2.46 13.22
N LEU A 182 3.58 2.01 14.48
CA LEU A 182 2.62 1.01 14.92
C LEU A 182 1.58 1.69 15.79
N TYR A 183 0.32 1.46 15.49
CA TYR A 183 -0.83 1.93 16.26
C TYR A 183 -1.66 0.73 16.70
N ASP A 184 -2.33 0.85 17.84
CA ASP A 184 -3.29 -0.15 18.26
C ASP A 184 -4.53 -0.07 17.36
N GLY A 185 -4.92 -1.22 16.80
CA GLY A 185 -6.12 -1.33 15.98
C GLY A 185 -7.36 -1.56 16.83
N ILE A 186 -8.53 -1.12 16.34
CA ILE A 186 -9.83 -1.43 16.98
C ILE A 186 -10.30 -2.85 16.68
N HIS A 187 -9.67 -3.52 15.71
CA HIS A 187 -10.02 -4.88 15.29
C HIS A 187 -9.50 -5.92 16.27
N GLU A 188 -10.22 -7.03 16.37
CA GLU A 188 -9.85 -8.15 17.21
C GLU A 188 -8.59 -8.87 16.69
N ALA A 189 -7.68 -9.24 17.59
CA ALA A 189 -6.46 -9.96 17.26
C ALA A 189 -6.73 -11.47 17.04
N ILE A 190 -6.17 -12.05 15.97
CA ILE A 190 -6.23 -13.49 15.71
C ILE A 190 -5.18 -14.25 16.55
N VAL A 191 -4.02 -13.61 16.81
CA VAL A 191 -2.91 -14.19 17.56
C VAL A 191 -2.38 -13.21 18.60
N SER A 192 -1.74 -13.73 19.66
CA SER A 192 -1.14 -12.87 20.69
C SER A 192 0.09 -12.11 20.17
N GLU A 193 0.35 -10.95 20.76
CA GLU A 193 1.55 -10.16 20.45
C GLU A 193 2.85 -10.93 20.78
N ALA A 194 2.82 -11.79 21.81
CA ALA A 194 3.94 -12.63 22.17
C ALA A 194 4.32 -13.60 21.04
N ASN A 195 3.32 -14.22 20.40
CA ASN A 195 3.51 -15.13 19.27
C ASN A 195 4.12 -14.41 18.08
N LEU A 196 3.63 -13.21 17.74
CA LEU A 196 4.19 -12.42 16.64
C LEU A 196 5.66 -12.04 16.92
N LYS A 197 5.96 -11.55 18.12
CA LYS A 197 7.34 -11.21 18.52
C LYS A 197 8.27 -12.40 18.49
N HIS A 198 7.79 -13.58 18.88
CA HIS A 198 8.56 -14.82 18.80
C HIS A 198 8.92 -15.15 17.35
N CYS A 199 7.95 -15.13 16.44
CA CYS A 199 8.15 -15.37 15.01
C CYS A 199 9.15 -14.39 14.39
N THR A 200 9.03 -13.11 14.68
CA THR A 200 9.94 -12.09 14.16
C THR A 200 11.38 -12.29 14.64
N ARG A 201 11.58 -12.64 15.91
CA ARG A 201 12.91 -12.93 16.47
C ARG A 201 13.53 -14.18 15.86
N GLN A 202 12.75 -15.26 15.64
CA GLN A 202 13.23 -16.47 14.97
C GLN A 202 13.61 -16.21 13.51
N ALA A 203 12.83 -15.43 12.78
CA ALA A 203 13.12 -15.06 11.41
C ALA A 203 14.47 -14.31 11.30
N ILE A 204 14.75 -13.38 12.20
CA ILE A 204 16.02 -12.65 12.26
C ILE A 204 17.19 -13.60 12.57
N LYS A 205 17.04 -14.54 13.50
CA LYS A 205 18.08 -15.53 13.83
C LYS A 205 18.39 -16.46 12.65
N ASN A 206 17.37 -16.91 11.94
CA ASN A 206 17.54 -17.78 10.78
C ASN A 206 18.22 -17.06 9.61
N TRP A 207 17.89 -15.80 9.37
CA TRP A 207 18.56 -14.96 8.36
C TRP A 207 20.03 -14.69 8.67
N GLY A 208 20.38 -14.57 9.96
CA GLY A 208 21.77 -14.43 10.40
C GLY A 208 22.62 -15.70 10.23
N LYS A 209 21.99 -16.90 10.24
CA LYS A 209 22.67 -18.16 9.93
C LYS A 209 22.91 -18.35 8.43
N GLU A 210 21.90 -18.12 7.58
CA GLU A 210 22.04 -18.24 6.12
C GLU A 210 23.13 -17.33 5.53
N ARG A 211 23.39 -16.17 6.14
CA ARG A 211 24.50 -15.29 5.71
C ARG A 211 25.88 -15.76 6.15
N LYS A 212 25.99 -16.55 7.22
CA LYS A 212 27.28 -17.11 7.67
C LYS A 212 27.69 -18.36 6.92
N ASP A 213 26.71 -19.11 6.38
CA ASP A 213 26.94 -20.31 5.60
C ASP A 213 27.29 -20.02 4.12
N LEU A 214 27.24 -18.73 3.71
CA LEU A 214 27.57 -18.24 2.36
C LEU A 214 28.91 -17.47 2.30
N GLN A 215 29.68 -17.41 3.40
CA GLN A 215 31.04 -16.89 3.48
C GLN A 215 32.04 -18.03 3.75
#